data_c69cd117aaabe09dd8262bbf38473888
#
_entry.id   c69cd117aaabe09dd8262bbf38473888
#
_cell.length_a   1.000
_cell.length_b   1.000
_cell.length_c   1.000
_cell.angle_alpha   90.00
_cell.angle_beta   90.00
_cell.angle_gamma   90.00
#
_symmetry.space_group_name_H-M   'P 1'
#
loop_
_entity.id
_entity.type
_entity.pdbx_description
1 polymer ?
#
loop_
_entity_poly.entity_id
_entity_poly.type
_entity_poly.pdbx_seq_one_letter_code
_entity_poly.pdbx_strand_id
1 'polypeptide(L)'
;MWNYVTLFENAVKGIVGAPYAIATDSCTHAIFISLLWEKEHGLTEVVLPKRTYISTPQTCRHLGLNLNYHDDSWDGSYKIIGTHTIDSACHFSENTYIDGHHLCLSFHHRKTLSTVRGGMILT
;
A
#
# COMPACT_ATOMS: atom_id res chain seq x y z
N MET A 1 9.27 22.33 7.93
CA MET A 1 8.61 21.07 8.30
C MET A 1 8.30 20.22 7.07
N TRP A 2 7.57 20.74 6.12
CA TRP A 2 7.21 19.99 4.88
C TRP A 2 8.40 19.56 4.04
N ASN A 3 9.53 20.26 4.13
CA ASN A 3 10.75 19.93 3.39
C ASN A 3 11.28 18.52 3.71
N TYR A 4 11.22 18.08 4.97
CA TYR A 4 11.67 16.72 5.35
C TYR A 4 10.77 15.62 4.79
N VAL A 5 9.46 15.87 4.74
CA VAL A 5 8.51 14.93 4.13
C VAL A 5 8.81 14.78 2.64
N THR A 6 8.94 15.89 1.93
CA THR A 6 9.29 15.90 0.49
C THR A 6 10.64 15.23 0.21
N LEU A 7 11.64 15.48 1.04
CA LEU A 7 12.95 14.82 0.92
C LEU A 7 12.84 13.31 1.11
N PHE A 8 12.05 12.87 2.09
CA PHE A 8 11.80 11.44 2.33
C PHE A 8 11.04 10.79 1.18
N GLU A 9 9.96 11.41 0.70
CA GLU A 9 9.22 10.96 -0.48
C GLU A 9 10.13 10.81 -1.70
N ASN A 10 10.98 11.79 -1.98
CA ASN A 10 11.92 11.75 -3.10
C ASN A 10 12.96 10.64 -2.94
N ALA A 11 13.47 10.41 -1.74
CA ALA A 11 14.43 9.34 -1.48
C ALA A 11 13.79 7.96 -1.69
N VAL A 12 12.61 7.73 -1.12
CA VAL A 12 11.92 6.42 -1.21
C VAL A 12 11.51 6.13 -2.66
N LYS A 13 10.90 7.09 -3.36
CA LYS A 13 10.52 6.87 -4.76
C LYS A 13 11.71 6.58 -5.66
N GLY A 14 12.86 7.20 -5.39
CA GLY A 14 14.10 6.94 -6.13
C GLY A 14 14.61 5.51 -5.93
N ILE A 15 14.49 4.96 -4.72
CA ILE A 15 14.89 3.58 -4.42
C ILE A 15 13.96 2.59 -5.12
N VAL A 16 12.64 2.75 -4.99
CA VAL A 16 11.68 1.79 -5.54
C VAL A 16 11.42 1.98 -7.03
N GLY A 17 11.83 3.09 -7.61
CA GLY A 17 11.65 3.39 -9.03
C GLY A 17 10.27 3.92 -9.40
N ALA A 18 9.56 4.59 -8.48
CA ALA A 18 8.25 5.15 -8.71
C ALA A 18 8.32 6.60 -9.22
N PRO A 19 7.38 7.05 -10.08
CA PRO A 19 7.30 8.45 -10.50
C PRO A 19 6.92 9.41 -9.36
N TYR A 20 5.99 8.99 -8.50
CA TYR A 20 5.43 9.82 -7.43
C TYR A 20 5.42 9.07 -6.11
N ALA A 21 5.45 9.83 -5.02
CA ALA A 21 5.35 9.32 -3.65
C ALA A 21 4.51 10.26 -2.80
N ILE A 22 3.64 9.68 -1.97
CA ILE A 22 2.77 10.41 -1.05
C ILE A 22 2.91 9.77 0.33
N ALA A 23 3.50 10.51 1.26
CA ALA A 23 3.64 10.06 2.64
C ALA A 23 2.27 10.01 3.35
N THR A 24 2.07 8.97 4.14
CA THR A 24 0.89 8.78 4.98
C THR A 24 1.34 8.46 6.41
N ASP A 25 0.42 8.49 7.37
CA ASP A 25 0.74 8.14 8.76
C ASP A 25 0.89 6.63 9.00
N SER A 26 0.41 5.81 8.05
CA SER A 26 0.46 4.35 8.14
C SER A 26 0.22 3.70 6.77
N CYS A 27 0.68 2.45 6.60
CA CYS A 27 0.33 1.65 5.42
C CYS A 27 -1.19 1.38 5.33
N THR A 28 -1.86 1.23 6.48
CA THR A 28 -3.32 1.09 6.52
C THR A 28 -4.02 2.27 5.83
N HIS A 29 -3.60 3.50 6.11
CA HIS A 29 -4.14 4.68 5.44
C HIS A 29 -3.67 4.81 3.99
N ALA A 30 -2.47 4.36 3.66
CA ALA A 30 -2.02 4.28 2.27
C ALA A 30 -2.94 3.37 1.44
N ILE A 31 -3.26 2.17 1.95
CA ILE A 31 -4.20 1.23 1.32
C ILE A 31 -5.61 1.83 1.26
N PHE A 32 -6.06 2.47 2.35
CA PHE A 32 -7.38 3.11 2.39
C PHE A 32 -7.52 4.17 1.29
N ILE A 33 -6.56 5.07 1.17
CA ILE A 33 -6.59 6.15 0.17
C ILE A 33 -6.54 5.57 -1.25
N SER A 34 -5.69 4.57 -1.50
CA SER A 34 -5.60 3.91 -2.80
C SER A 34 -6.91 3.24 -3.20
N LEU A 35 -7.51 2.46 -2.29
CA LEU A 35 -8.79 1.79 -2.55
C LEU A 35 -9.95 2.77 -2.64
N LEU A 36 -9.95 3.86 -1.88
CA LEU A 36 -10.95 4.92 -1.99
C LEU A 36 -10.92 5.55 -3.38
N TRP A 37 -9.73 5.87 -3.87
CA TRP A 37 -9.55 6.40 -5.23
C TRP A 37 -10.08 5.42 -6.28
N GLU A 38 -9.75 4.13 -6.17
CA GLU A 38 -10.26 3.12 -7.09
C GLU A 38 -11.78 2.93 -6.98
N LYS A 39 -12.35 3.02 -5.76
CA LYS A 39 -13.80 3.00 -5.56
C LYS A 39 -14.52 4.14 -6.28
N GLU A 40 -13.98 5.36 -6.21
CA GLU A 40 -14.51 6.51 -6.93
C GLU A 40 -14.42 6.34 -8.46
N HIS A 41 -13.57 5.40 -8.94
CA HIS A 41 -13.43 5.03 -10.34
C HIS A 41 -14.09 3.69 -10.70
N GLY A 42 -15.03 3.22 -9.87
CA GLY A 42 -15.90 2.08 -10.20
C GLY A 42 -15.56 0.75 -9.53
N LEU A 43 -14.58 0.70 -8.62
CA LEU A 43 -14.30 -0.52 -7.86
C LEU A 43 -15.46 -0.86 -6.94
N THR A 44 -15.96 -2.10 -7.02
CA THR A 44 -17.07 -2.59 -6.18
C THR A 44 -16.70 -3.83 -5.36
N GLU A 45 -15.73 -4.60 -5.80
CA GLU A 45 -15.34 -5.85 -5.13
C GLU A 45 -13.83 -6.06 -5.17
N VAL A 46 -13.32 -6.78 -4.19
CA VAL A 46 -11.91 -7.14 -4.07
C VAL A 46 -11.77 -8.58 -3.58
N VAL A 47 -10.63 -9.20 -3.90
CA VAL A 47 -10.26 -10.50 -3.35
C VAL A 47 -8.92 -10.36 -2.63
N LEU A 48 -8.89 -10.76 -1.36
CA LEU A 48 -7.70 -10.73 -0.51
C LEU A 48 -7.19 -12.16 -0.24
N PRO A 49 -5.89 -12.32 0.03
CA PRO A 49 -5.42 -13.58 0.59
C PRO A 49 -6.03 -13.77 2.00
N LYS A 50 -6.43 -15.00 2.34
CA LYS A 50 -6.94 -15.33 3.69
C LYS A 50 -5.94 -14.99 4.79
N ARG A 51 -4.65 -15.13 4.49
CA ARG A 51 -3.56 -14.75 5.39
C ARG A 51 -3.10 -13.32 5.07
N THR A 52 -3.68 -12.35 5.74
CA THR A 52 -3.29 -10.93 5.64
C THR A 52 -3.45 -10.23 6.98
N TYR A 53 -2.87 -9.04 7.10
CA TYR A 53 -3.04 -8.22 8.29
C TYR A 53 -4.47 -7.70 8.38
N ILE A 54 -5.05 -7.75 9.57
CA ILE A 54 -6.48 -7.49 9.80
C ILE A 54 -6.97 -6.11 9.32
N SER A 55 -6.10 -5.11 9.29
CA SER A 55 -6.49 -3.77 8.84
C SER A 55 -6.89 -3.72 7.37
N THR A 56 -6.35 -4.59 6.52
CA THR A 56 -6.66 -4.60 5.09
C THR A 56 -8.12 -5.01 4.81
N PRO A 57 -8.64 -6.15 5.31
CA PRO A 57 -10.05 -6.45 5.16
C PRO A 57 -10.98 -5.47 5.88
N GLN A 58 -10.56 -4.91 7.03
CA GLN A 58 -11.34 -3.86 7.70
C GLN A 58 -11.46 -2.60 6.82
N THR A 59 -10.38 -2.19 6.16
CA THR A 59 -10.38 -1.08 5.20
C THR A 59 -11.37 -1.32 4.07
N CYS A 60 -11.35 -2.51 3.46
CA CYS A 60 -12.30 -2.88 2.41
C CYS A 60 -13.75 -2.79 2.88
N ARG A 61 -14.04 -3.26 4.09
CA ARG A 61 -15.38 -3.18 4.68
C ARG A 61 -15.81 -1.74 4.99
N HIS A 62 -14.92 -0.92 5.53
CA HIS A 62 -15.21 0.50 5.77
C HIS A 62 -15.53 1.25 4.46
N LEU A 63 -14.92 0.87 3.36
CA LEU A 63 -15.20 1.42 2.04
C LEU A 63 -16.48 0.84 1.40
N GLY A 64 -17.12 -0.15 2.02
CA GLY A 64 -18.32 -0.79 1.49
C GLY A 64 -18.03 -1.67 0.26
N LEU A 65 -16.81 -2.18 0.11
CA LEU A 65 -16.45 -3.09 -0.96
C LEU A 65 -16.91 -4.51 -0.65
N ASN A 66 -17.36 -5.23 -1.67
CA ASN A 66 -17.62 -6.67 -1.57
C ASN A 66 -16.28 -7.39 -1.44
N LEU A 67 -16.14 -8.17 -0.37
CA LEU A 67 -14.87 -8.79 0.00
C LEU A 67 -14.95 -10.31 -0.13
N ASN A 68 -14.08 -10.87 -0.96
CA ASN A 68 -13.84 -12.31 -1.10
C ASN A 68 -12.40 -12.64 -0.72
N TYR A 69 -12.10 -13.93 -0.56
CA TYR A 69 -10.79 -14.42 -0.14
C TYR A 69 -10.31 -15.56 -1.03
N HIS A 70 -8.98 -15.67 -1.18
CA HIS A 70 -8.31 -16.82 -1.81
C HIS A 70 -7.28 -17.45 -0.86
N ASP A 71 -6.88 -18.68 -1.15
CA ASP A 71 -5.95 -19.45 -0.30
C ASP A 71 -4.48 -19.38 -0.76
N ASP A 72 -4.18 -18.67 -1.84
CA ASP A 72 -2.81 -18.59 -2.35
C ASP A 72 -1.87 -17.95 -1.32
N SER A 73 -0.70 -18.55 -1.20
CA SER A 73 0.38 -17.99 -0.39
C SER A 73 1.02 -16.81 -1.09
N TRP A 74 1.58 -15.91 -0.30
CA TRP A 74 2.35 -14.77 -0.79
C TRP A 74 3.58 -14.54 0.10
N ASP A 75 4.59 -13.87 -0.45
CA ASP A 75 5.82 -13.51 0.25
C ASP A 75 6.15 -12.03 0.02
N GLY A 76 6.40 -11.31 1.11
CA GLY A 76 6.76 -9.89 1.12
C GLY A 76 5.63 -8.94 0.74
N SER A 77 5.01 -9.11 -0.43
CA SER A 77 3.93 -8.26 -0.93
C SER A 77 2.88 -9.06 -1.69
N TYR A 78 1.69 -8.50 -1.83
CA TYR A 78 0.64 -9.07 -2.66
C TYR A 78 -0.22 -7.97 -3.29
N LYS A 79 -0.75 -8.24 -4.46
CA LYS A 79 -1.74 -7.38 -5.11
C LYS A 79 -3.12 -7.69 -4.57
N ILE A 80 -3.88 -6.66 -4.21
CA ILE A 80 -5.31 -6.80 -3.92
C ILE A 80 -6.01 -7.05 -5.25
N ILE A 81 -6.54 -8.26 -5.43
CA ILE A 81 -7.12 -8.69 -6.71
C ILE A 81 -8.36 -7.86 -7.02
N GLY A 82 -8.49 -7.44 -8.27
CA GLY A 82 -9.52 -6.52 -8.74
C GLY A 82 -9.09 -5.05 -8.71
N THR A 83 -7.89 -4.74 -8.22
CA THR A 83 -7.38 -3.38 -8.03
C THR A 83 -6.01 -3.18 -8.66
N HIS A 84 -5.49 -1.96 -8.61
CA HIS A 84 -4.09 -1.62 -8.89
C HIS A 84 -3.27 -1.45 -7.61
N THR A 85 -3.86 -1.72 -6.45
CA THR A 85 -3.24 -1.56 -5.14
C THR A 85 -2.44 -2.79 -4.73
N ILE A 86 -1.19 -2.58 -4.33
CA ILE A 86 -0.29 -3.62 -3.83
C ILE A 86 0.01 -3.33 -2.36
N ASP A 87 -0.30 -4.28 -1.49
CA ASP A 87 0.12 -4.26 -0.09
C ASP A 87 1.57 -4.75 0.00
N SER A 88 2.48 -3.84 0.23
CA SER A 88 3.92 -4.09 0.39
C SER A 88 4.41 -3.69 1.79
N ALA A 89 3.54 -3.84 2.79
CA ALA A 89 3.87 -3.50 4.18
C ALA A 89 5.05 -4.33 4.74
N CYS A 90 5.32 -5.50 4.17
CA CYS A 90 6.38 -6.41 4.59
C CYS A 90 7.56 -6.48 3.62
N HIS A 91 7.57 -5.67 2.58
CA HIS A 91 8.62 -5.71 1.57
C HIS A 91 9.05 -4.31 1.13
N PHE A 92 10.34 -4.04 1.23
CA PHE A 92 10.98 -2.81 0.75
C PHE A 92 12.30 -3.16 0.09
N SER A 93 12.42 -2.92 -1.21
CA SER A 93 13.68 -3.07 -1.94
C SER A 93 13.72 -2.20 -3.20
N GLU A 94 14.86 -2.17 -3.85
CA GLU A 94 15.08 -1.37 -5.06
C GLU A 94 14.25 -1.87 -6.23
N ASN A 95 13.75 -0.94 -7.04
CA ASN A 95 13.09 -1.21 -8.32
C ASN A 95 11.87 -2.16 -8.21
N THR A 96 11.10 -2.05 -7.13
CA THR A 96 9.90 -2.89 -6.89
C THR A 96 8.61 -2.25 -7.38
N TYR A 97 8.64 -0.99 -7.82
CA TYR A 97 7.46 -0.33 -8.37
C TYR A 97 7.02 -0.97 -9.68
N ILE A 98 5.72 -1.13 -9.84
CA ILE A 98 5.09 -1.61 -11.07
C ILE A 98 4.26 -0.46 -11.64
N ASP A 99 4.54 -0.09 -12.89
CA ASP A 99 3.86 1.01 -13.56
C ASP A 99 2.33 0.85 -13.54
N GLY A 100 1.63 1.95 -13.29
CA GLY A 100 0.17 1.96 -13.18
C GLY A 100 -0.40 1.35 -11.91
N HIS A 101 0.44 1.03 -10.91
CA HIS A 101 0.00 0.49 -9.63
C HIS A 101 0.23 1.48 -8.48
N HIS A 102 -0.44 1.21 -7.36
CA HIS A 102 -0.27 1.93 -6.10
C HIS A 102 0.45 0.99 -5.12
N LEU A 103 1.75 1.17 -4.96
CA LEU A 103 2.55 0.39 -4.02
C LEU A 103 2.46 1.02 -2.64
N CYS A 104 1.89 0.31 -1.67
CA CYS A 104 1.68 0.80 -0.30
C CYS A 104 2.73 0.23 0.64
N LEU A 105 3.54 1.11 1.25
CA LEU A 105 4.63 0.77 2.16
C LEU A 105 4.29 1.09 3.62
N SER A 106 4.94 0.37 4.54
CA SER A 106 4.91 0.61 5.98
C SER A 106 6.30 0.96 6.50
N PHE A 107 6.37 2.01 7.34
CA PHE A 107 7.58 2.41 8.06
C PHE A 107 7.43 2.21 9.58
N HIS A 108 6.56 1.29 9.98
CA HIS A 108 6.42 0.90 11.39
C HIS A 108 7.75 0.39 11.97
N HIS A 109 7.95 0.52 13.29
CA HIS A 109 9.23 0.19 13.95
C HIS A 109 9.76 -1.24 13.70
N ARG A 110 8.91 -2.16 13.24
CA ARG A 110 9.29 -3.56 12.90
C ARG A 110 9.64 -3.77 11.42
N LYS A 111 9.65 -2.70 10.61
CA LYS A 111 9.88 -2.83 9.16
C LYS A 111 11.35 -2.61 8.81
N THR A 112 11.75 -3.08 7.63
CA THR A 112 13.11 -2.95 7.10
C THR A 112 13.59 -1.50 7.09
N LEU A 113 12.75 -0.60 6.59
CA LEU A 113 12.93 0.84 6.72
C LEU A 113 11.93 1.36 7.74
N SER A 114 12.40 1.94 8.83
CA SER A 114 11.54 2.39 9.91
C SER A 114 11.74 3.88 10.22
N THR A 115 10.63 4.59 10.33
CA THR A 115 10.54 5.92 10.93
C THR A 115 9.74 5.87 12.21
N VAL A 116 9.71 4.71 12.89
CA VAL A 116 8.88 4.38 14.04
C VAL A 116 7.41 4.24 13.67
N ARG A 117 6.89 5.14 12.87
CA ARG A 117 5.52 5.22 12.39
C ARG A 117 5.49 5.86 11.02
N GLY A 118 4.58 5.43 10.16
CA GLY A 118 4.40 6.02 8.84
C GLY A 118 4.06 4.98 7.78
N GLY A 119 3.65 5.48 6.64
CA GLY A 119 3.42 4.73 5.41
C GLY A 119 3.65 5.61 4.19
N MET A 120 3.50 5.02 3.01
CA MET A 120 3.65 5.75 1.75
C MET A 120 2.89 5.06 0.63
N ILE A 121 2.30 5.85 -0.24
CA ILE A 121 1.80 5.40 -1.54
C ILE A 121 2.84 5.79 -2.59
N LEU A 122 3.22 4.83 -3.40
CA LEU A 122 4.08 5.04 -4.57
C LEU A 122 3.25 4.75 -5.82
N THR A 123 3.18 5.73 -6.72
CA THR A 123 2.27 5.70 -7.86
C THR A 123 2.83 6.45 -9.07
#